data_581677bc54b00b11245b7a53e08c5886
#
_entry.id   581677bc54b00b11245b7a53e08c5886
#
_cell.length_a   1.000
_cell.length_b   1.000
_cell.length_c   1.000
_cell.angle_alpha   90.00
_cell.angle_beta   90.00
_cell.angle_gamma   90.00
#
_symmetry.space_group_name_H-M   'P 1'
#
loop_
_entity.id
_entity.type
_entity.pdbx_description
1 polymer ?
#
loop_
_entity_poly.entity_id
_entity_poly.type
_entity_poly.pdbx_seq_one_letter_code
_entity_poly.pdbx_strand_id
1 'polypeptide(L)'
;MSTDIAVRTDGLGKSYGDFAAVDAIDLSIAAGSVFAVLGPNGAGKTTTVRMLATLLRPDRGSAEVFGYDVVREATAVRSMIGLTGQYASVDETLTASENLRLFGRLLGLSRRAAAVRADELLEEFELSAVARRSVNTFSGGMRRRLDLAATLITVPPLIFLDEPTTGLDPHTRDRMWGIVRGLVERGATVLLTTQYLEEADALADRIAVIDRGSLVAEGTAAELKSSIGEQVLRLDIPDTAHLRRAEALIRELTGEVPEGSSTGTLTVTLSEVGTGADIVAACRAAGIGLRGFAVDRPDLNEVFLSLTGHATSADAA
;
A
#
# COMPACT_ATOMS: atom_id res chain seq x y z
N MET A 1 -11.72 -15.49 18.61
CA MET A 1 -10.69 -14.55 19.10
C MET A 1 -11.21 -13.17 18.74
N SER A 2 -11.44 -12.29 19.71
CA SER A 2 -11.82 -10.89 19.42
C SER A 2 -10.60 -10.25 18.78
N THR A 3 -10.70 -9.92 17.50
CA THR A 3 -9.63 -9.18 16.81
C THR A 3 -9.70 -7.77 17.37
N ASP A 4 -8.71 -7.36 18.17
CA ASP A 4 -8.67 -6.00 18.69
C ASP A 4 -8.60 -5.04 17.49
N ILE A 5 -9.49 -4.05 17.46
CA ILE A 5 -9.55 -3.03 16.42
C ILE A 5 -8.59 -1.90 16.80
N ALA A 6 -7.62 -1.64 15.94
CA ALA A 6 -6.66 -0.53 16.12
C ALA A 6 -7.26 0.81 15.68
N VAL A 7 -8.01 0.83 14.56
CA VAL A 7 -8.66 2.04 14.07
C VAL A 7 -10.09 1.70 13.64
N ARG A 8 -11.04 2.55 14.03
CA ARG A 8 -12.42 2.52 13.54
C ARG A 8 -12.86 3.91 13.14
N THR A 9 -13.52 4.02 11.99
CA THR A 9 -14.17 5.28 11.56
C THR A 9 -15.63 5.00 11.22
N ASP A 10 -16.48 5.98 11.45
CA ASP A 10 -17.89 5.96 11.13
C ASP A 10 -18.28 7.30 10.50
N GLY A 11 -18.57 7.27 9.20
CA GLY A 11 -18.93 8.42 8.40
C GLY A 11 -17.91 9.55 8.42
N LEU A 12 -16.60 9.23 8.56
CA LEU A 12 -15.54 10.23 8.73
C LEU A 12 -15.49 11.18 7.53
N GLY A 13 -15.57 12.48 7.78
CA GLY A 13 -15.61 13.47 6.71
C GLY A 13 -14.89 14.77 7.03
N LYS A 14 -14.31 15.39 5.96
CA LYS A 14 -13.61 16.67 6.02
C LYS A 14 -13.82 17.47 4.75
N SER A 15 -14.21 18.74 4.91
CA SER A 15 -14.40 19.68 3.80
C SER A 15 -13.50 20.92 3.94
N TYR A 16 -13.10 21.48 2.83
CA TYR A 16 -12.39 22.76 2.73
C TYR A 16 -13.21 23.68 1.81
N GLY A 17 -13.99 24.56 2.41
CA GLY A 17 -15.02 25.31 1.68
C GLY A 17 -16.03 24.35 1.05
N ASP A 18 -16.26 24.46 -0.24
CA ASP A 18 -17.18 23.61 -1.00
C ASP A 18 -16.57 22.26 -1.44
N PHE A 19 -15.28 22.05 -1.19
CA PHE A 19 -14.58 20.83 -1.58
C PHE A 19 -14.58 19.81 -0.44
N ALA A 20 -15.25 18.68 -0.63
CA ALA A 20 -15.20 17.53 0.27
C ALA A 20 -13.91 16.73 0.00
N ALA A 21 -12.91 16.89 0.85
CA ALA A 21 -11.63 16.17 0.74
C ALA A 21 -11.74 14.73 1.25
N VAL A 22 -12.64 14.48 2.20
CA VAL A 22 -13.01 13.15 2.70
C VAL A 22 -14.52 13.15 2.90
N ASP A 23 -15.19 12.14 2.35
CA ASP A 23 -16.65 12.05 2.35
C ASP A 23 -17.12 10.69 2.86
N ALA A 24 -17.54 10.68 4.12
CA ALA A 24 -18.17 9.54 4.80
C ALA A 24 -17.35 8.22 4.70
N ILE A 25 -16.06 8.26 5.07
CA ILE A 25 -15.20 7.07 5.04
C ILE A 25 -15.39 6.23 6.30
N ASP A 26 -15.75 4.96 6.08
CA ASP A 26 -15.84 3.91 7.10
C ASP A 26 -14.67 2.95 6.97
N LEU A 27 -13.86 2.79 8.03
CA LEU A 27 -12.73 1.87 8.08
C LEU A 27 -12.76 1.06 9.36
N SER A 28 -12.27 -0.17 9.27
CA SER A 28 -12.06 -1.05 10.42
C SER A 28 -10.73 -1.78 10.29
N ILE A 29 -9.72 -1.34 11.04
CA ILE A 29 -8.34 -1.82 10.92
C ILE A 29 -8.02 -2.72 12.12
N ALA A 30 -7.65 -3.96 11.86
CA ALA A 30 -7.26 -4.92 12.88
C ALA A 30 -5.88 -4.55 13.47
N ALA A 31 -5.72 -4.74 14.79
CA ALA A 31 -4.42 -4.59 15.44
C ALA A 31 -3.42 -5.64 14.93
N GLY A 32 -2.14 -5.26 14.82
CA GLY A 32 -1.08 -6.13 14.36
C GLY A 32 -1.13 -6.47 12.87
N SER A 33 -1.72 -5.60 12.04
CA SER A 33 -1.80 -5.77 10.59
C SER A 33 -1.21 -4.57 9.82
N VAL A 34 -0.94 -4.78 8.53
CA VAL A 34 -0.68 -3.70 7.58
C VAL A 34 -1.96 -3.37 6.83
N PHE A 35 -2.41 -2.14 6.95
CA PHE A 35 -3.55 -1.62 6.21
C PHE A 35 -3.10 -0.52 5.24
N ALA A 36 -3.39 -0.69 3.95
CA ALA A 36 -3.05 0.29 2.95
C ALA A 36 -4.27 1.14 2.56
N VAL A 37 -4.08 2.45 2.51
CA VAL A 37 -5.01 3.39 1.90
C VAL A 37 -4.46 3.78 0.54
N LEU A 38 -5.01 3.20 -0.52
CA LEU A 38 -4.58 3.37 -1.90
C LEU A 38 -5.44 4.40 -2.61
N GLY A 39 -4.84 5.23 -3.45
CA GLY A 39 -5.58 6.19 -4.27
C GLY A 39 -4.67 7.21 -4.95
N PRO A 40 -5.18 7.99 -5.92
CA PRO A 40 -4.41 9.01 -6.61
C PRO A 40 -4.09 10.19 -5.68
N ASN A 41 -3.26 11.11 -6.19
CA ASN A 41 -3.00 12.36 -5.50
C ASN A 41 -4.30 13.19 -5.39
N GLY A 42 -4.56 13.72 -4.20
CA GLY A 42 -5.79 14.46 -3.93
C GLY A 42 -7.02 13.61 -3.58
N ALA A 43 -6.90 12.27 -3.52
CA ALA A 43 -8.01 11.39 -3.16
C ALA A 43 -8.48 11.47 -1.69
N GLY A 44 -7.75 12.19 -0.82
CA GLY A 44 -8.12 12.33 0.59
C GLY A 44 -7.25 11.50 1.56
N LYS A 45 -6.29 10.71 1.08
CA LYS A 45 -5.43 9.81 1.88
C LYS A 45 -4.75 10.52 3.06
N THR A 46 -3.93 11.54 2.77
CA THR A 46 -3.21 12.34 3.79
C THR A 46 -4.20 13.05 4.74
N THR A 47 -5.34 13.51 4.24
CA THR A 47 -6.37 14.15 5.08
C THR A 47 -6.96 13.14 6.08
N THR A 48 -7.24 11.92 5.64
CA THR A 48 -7.71 10.82 6.51
C THR A 48 -6.68 10.51 7.58
N VAL A 49 -5.42 10.31 7.21
CA VAL A 49 -4.32 10.05 8.17
C VAL A 49 -4.19 11.21 9.18
N ARG A 50 -4.25 12.47 8.74
CA ARG A 50 -4.18 13.63 9.64
C ARG A 50 -5.32 13.71 10.63
N MET A 51 -6.53 13.29 10.27
CA MET A 51 -7.66 13.20 11.21
C MET A 51 -7.44 12.10 12.24
N LEU A 52 -7.02 10.91 11.81
CA LEU A 52 -6.70 9.78 12.69
C LEU A 52 -5.53 10.10 13.63
N ALA A 53 -4.52 10.80 13.13
CA ALA A 53 -3.36 11.26 13.92
C ALA A 53 -3.65 12.48 14.81
N THR A 54 -4.91 12.91 14.94
CA THR A 54 -5.34 14.07 15.75
C THR A 54 -4.79 15.43 15.30
N LEU A 55 -4.21 15.52 14.11
CA LEU A 55 -3.65 16.75 13.55
C LEU A 55 -4.71 17.62 12.86
N LEU A 56 -5.83 17.04 12.52
CA LEU A 56 -6.94 17.69 11.85
C LEU A 56 -8.25 17.22 12.49
N ARG A 57 -9.14 18.16 12.82
CA ARG A 57 -10.45 17.80 13.36
C ARG A 57 -11.39 17.43 12.21
N PRO A 58 -12.08 16.27 12.29
CA PRO A 58 -13.17 15.94 11.38
C PRO A 58 -14.30 16.97 11.45
N ASP A 59 -14.97 17.18 10.34
CA ASP A 59 -16.19 18.01 10.30
C ASP A 59 -17.45 17.16 10.49
N ARG A 60 -17.38 15.86 10.11
CA ARG A 60 -18.46 14.89 10.23
C ARG A 60 -17.92 13.52 10.67
N GLY A 61 -18.82 12.73 11.21
CA GLY A 61 -18.51 11.37 11.66
C GLY A 61 -17.64 11.31 12.91
N SER A 62 -17.11 10.13 13.17
CA SER A 62 -16.23 9.86 14.31
C SER A 62 -15.07 8.95 13.90
N ALA A 63 -14.00 8.99 14.68
CA ALA A 63 -12.88 8.06 14.56
C ALA A 63 -12.33 7.72 15.93
N GLU A 64 -11.92 6.45 16.08
CA GLU A 64 -11.33 5.91 17.30
C GLU A 64 -10.01 5.21 16.96
N VAL A 65 -9.04 5.35 17.84
CA VAL A 65 -7.76 4.63 17.80
C VAL A 65 -7.64 3.84 19.12
N PHE A 66 -7.60 2.51 19.03
CA PHE A 66 -7.66 1.61 20.18
C PHE A 66 -8.79 1.94 21.17
N GLY A 67 -9.95 2.36 20.62
CA GLY A 67 -11.13 2.73 21.42
C GLY A 67 -11.12 4.15 21.99
N TYR A 68 -10.08 4.96 21.74
CA TYR A 68 -10.03 6.36 22.14
C TYR A 68 -10.46 7.28 20.99
N ASP A 69 -11.41 8.17 21.27
CA ASP A 69 -11.92 9.16 20.31
C ASP A 69 -10.81 10.17 19.93
N VAL A 70 -10.55 10.32 18.61
CA VAL A 70 -9.45 11.17 18.10
C VAL A 70 -9.63 12.67 18.40
N VAL A 71 -10.85 13.11 18.76
CA VAL A 71 -11.14 14.53 19.10
C VAL A 71 -11.18 14.73 20.59
N ARG A 72 -11.91 13.87 21.32
CA ARG A 72 -12.16 14.03 22.76
C ARG A 72 -10.98 13.56 23.60
N GLU A 73 -10.27 12.52 23.12
CA GLU A 73 -9.19 11.85 23.83
C GLU A 73 -7.86 11.93 23.05
N ALA A 74 -7.68 13.01 22.29
CA ALA A 74 -6.53 13.22 21.40
C ALA A 74 -5.17 13.02 22.09
N THR A 75 -5.04 13.31 23.39
CA THR A 75 -3.79 13.10 24.13
C THR A 75 -3.49 11.62 24.33
N ALA A 76 -4.49 10.79 24.62
CA ALA A 76 -4.35 9.35 24.72
C ALA A 76 -3.97 8.76 23.36
N VAL A 77 -4.66 9.18 22.28
CA VAL A 77 -4.33 8.75 20.92
C VAL A 77 -2.88 9.07 20.56
N ARG A 78 -2.42 10.32 20.79
CA ARG A 78 -1.04 10.73 20.50
C ARG A 78 0.03 9.93 21.25
N SER A 79 -0.29 9.37 22.40
CA SER A 79 0.68 8.52 23.14
C SER A 79 0.81 7.12 22.55
N MET A 80 -0.11 6.69 21.66
CA MET A 80 -0.15 5.36 21.06
C MET A 80 0.20 5.36 19.58
N ILE A 81 0.44 6.51 18.97
CA ILE A 81 0.70 6.60 17.54
C ILE A 81 2.11 7.12 17.23
N GLY A 82 2.66 6.64 16.13
CA GLY A 82 3.77 7.25 15.42
C GLY A 82 3.31 7.74 14.06
N LEU A 83 3.83 8.85 13.59
CA LEU A 83 3.51 9.40 12.27
C LEU A 83 4.79 9.78 11.54
N THR A 84 4.97 9.21 10.35
CA THR A 84 5.97 9.66 9.38
C THR A 84 5.25 10.34 8.23
N GLY A 85 5.38 11.65 8.13
CA GLY A 85 4.72 12.47 7.10
C GLY A 85 5.48 12.48 5.76
N GLN A 86 4.94 13.20 4.77
CA GLN A 86 5.60 13.40 3.48
C GLN A 86 6.94 14.14 3.57
N TYR A 87 7.08 15.03 4.57
CA TYR A 87 8.33 15.75 4.85
C TYR A 87 8.98 15.16 6.08
N ALA A 88 10.30 14.96 5.99
CA ALA A 88 11.08 14.47 7.13
C ALA A 88 11.01 15.46 8.31
N SER A 89 10.71 14.92 9.49
CA SER A 89 10.63 15.70 10.73
C SER A 89 12.00 15.97 11.35
N VAL A 90 13.06 15.37 10.79
CA VAL A 90 14.43 15.47 11.30
C VAL A 90 15.06 16.82 10.98
N ASP A 91 15.83 17.35 11.90
CA ASP A 91 16.59 18.59 11.72
C ASP A 91 17.81 18.32 10.83
N GLU A 92 17.87 19.00 9.68
CA GLU A 92 18.93 18.82 8.70
C GLU A 92 20.30 19.31 9.16
N THR A 93 20.36 20.20 10.15
CA THR A 93 21.60 20.75 10.69
C THR A 93 22.26 19.83 11.70
N LEU A 94 21.48 18.95 12.33
CA LEU A 94 21.96 17.94 13.27
C LEU A 94 22.47 16.69 12.56
N THR A 95 23.27 15.90 13.27
CA THR A 95 23.64 14.55 12.84
C THR A 95 22.48 13.57 13.05
N ALA A 96 22.54 12.40 12.41
CA ALA A 96 21.54 11.36 12.61
C ALA A 96 21.41 10.94 14.08
N SER A 97 22.55 10.74 14.75
CA SER A 97 22.56 10.38 16.18
C SER A 97 21.99 11.49 17.08
N GLU A 98 22.28 12.76 16.78
CA GLU A 98 21.73 13.89 17.54
C GLU A 98 20.22 14.01 17.37
N ASN A 99 19.71 13.84 16.14
CA ASN A 99 18.27 13.81 15.86
C ASN A 99 17.56 12.75 16.73
N LEU A 100 18.00 11.49 16.64
CA LEU A 100 17.35 10.40 17.40
C LEU A 100 17.43 10.61 18.92
N ARG A 101 18.55 11.12 19.42
CA ARG A 101 18.69 11.46 20.84
C ARG A 101 17.78 12.62 21.23
N LEU A 102 17.63 13.63 20.39
CA LEU A 102 16.72 14.75 20.61
C LEU A 102 15.27 14.25 20.71
N PHE A 103 14.80 13.47 19.73
CA PHE A 103 13.47 12.87 19.77
C PHE A 103 13.27 11.98 21.00
N GLY A 104 14.26 11.14 21.36
CA GLY A 104 14.21 10.34 22.58
C GLY A 104 14.03 11.19 23.82
N ARG A 105 14.72 12.32 23.91
CA ARG A 105 14.59 13.29 25.03
C ARG A 105 13.23 13.97 25.06
N LEU A 106 12.71 14.37 23.89
CA LEU A 106 11.37 14.99 23.76
C LEU A 106 10.26 14.01 24.16
N LEU A 107 10.45 12.71 23.87
CA LEU A 107 9.53 11.64 24.22
C LEU A 107 9.74 11.10 25.66
N GLY A 108 10.54 11.77 26.50
CA GLY A 108 10.66 11.50 27.93
C GLY A 108 11.74 10.49 28.32
N LEU A 109 12.54 9.95 27.38
CA LEU A 109 13.65 9.06 27.73
C LEU A 109 14.75 9.80 28.49
N SER A 110 15.44 9.12 29.42
CA SER A 110 16.64 9.64 30.04
C SER A 110 17.75 9.85 28.99
N ARG A 111 18.77 10.67 29.29
CA ARG A 111 19.91 10.86 28.35
C ARG A 111 20.56 9.54 27.95
N ARG A 112 20.73 8.65 28.93
CA ARG A 112 21.34 7.32 28.68
C ARG A 112 20.43 6.43 27.84
N ALA A 113 19.13 6.35 28.16
CA ALA A 113 18.17 5.57 27.40
C ALA A 113 18.02 6.09 25.96
N ALA A 114 17.96 7.42 25.77
CA ALA A 114 17.90 8.02 24.44
C ALA A 114 19.16 7.73 23.60
N ALA A 115 20.35 7.69 24.23
CA ALA A 115 21.57 7.35 23.52
C ALA A 115 21.58 5.87 23.09
N VAL A 116 21.25 4.94 23.99
CA VAL A 116 21.17 3.50 23.68
C VAL A 116 20.14 3.26 22.57
N ARG A 117 18.94 3.84 22.72
CA ARG A 117 17.87 3.66 21.72
C ARG A 117 18.23 4.26 20.36
N ALA A 118 18.93 5.40 20.34
CA ALA A 118 19.43 5.98 19.09
C ALA A 118 20.44 5.07 18.39
N ASP A 119 21.37 4.45 19.13
CA ASP A 119 22.38 3.55 18.56
C ASP A 119 21.72 2.27 18.03
N GLU A 120 20.73 1.66 18.74
CA GLU A 120 19.94 0.53 18.27
C GLU A 120 19.20 0.84 16.95
N LEU A 121 18.51 2.00 16.88
CA LEU A 121 17.78 2.39 15.67
C LEU A 121 18.72 2.71 14.50
N LEU A 122 19.88 3.32 14.76
CA LEU A 122 20.88 3.54 13.70
C LEU A 122 21.40 2.22 13.12
N GLU A 123 21.53 1.19 13.94
CA GLU A 123 21.91 -0.15 13.49
C GLU A 123 20.77 -0.81 12.71
N GLU A 124 19.56 -0.84 13.26
CA GLU A 124 18.36 -1.42 12.63
C GLU A 124 18.08 -0.82 11.24
N PHE A 125 18.28 0.51 11.10
CA PHE A 125 18.05 1.22 9.85
C PHE A 125 19.29 1.37 8.96
N GLU A 126 20.39 0.67 9.28
CA GLU A 126 21.66 0.68 8.53
C GLU A 126 22.23 2.10 8.35
N LEU A 127 22.13 2.92 9.38
CA LEU A 127 22.65 4.30 9.40
C LEU A 127 23.87 4.48 10.30
N SER A 128 24.40 3.40 10.93
CA SER A 128 25.53 3.43 11.85
C SER A 128 26.77 4.06 11.25
N ALA A 129 27.10 3.73 9.99
CA ALA A 129 28.28 4.27 9.28
C ALA A 129 28.21 5.81 9.07
N VAL A 130 27.01 6.37 9.10
CA VAL A 130 26.75 7.80 8.85
C VAL A 130 26.17 8.51 10.06
N ALA A 131 26.13 7.85 11.22
CA ALA A 131 25.53 8.34 12.47
C ALA A 131 25.98 9.75 12.89
N ARG A 132 27.23 10.10 12.61
CA ARG A 132 27.86 11.39 12.95
C ARG A 132 27.87 12.41 11.80
N ARG A 133 27.27 12.08 10.65
CA ARG A 133 27.14 13.01 9.52
C ARG A 133 25.89 13.84 9.69
N SER A 134 25.97 15.12 9.32
CA SER A 134 24.81 16.02 9.27
C SER A 134 23.79 15.54 8.23
N VAL A 135 22.51 15.61 8.58
CA VAL A 135 21.38 15.09 7.77
C VAL A 135 21.25 15.82 6.42
N ASN A 136 21.71 17.08 6.32
CA ASN A 136 21.73 17.81 5.03
C ASN A 136 22.58 17.12 3.95
N THR A 137 23.53 16.24 4.36
CA THR A 137 24.38 15.46 3.44
C THR A 137 23.77 14.10 3.06
N PHE A 138 22.59 13.79 3.55
CA PHE A 138 21.93 12.49 3.33
C PHE A 138 21.24 12.44 1.97
N SER A 139 21.22 11.25 1.35
CA SER A 139 20.29 10.97 0.26
C SER A 139 18.85 10.98 0.73
N GLY A 140 17.89 11.12 -0.17
CA GLY A 140 16.46 11.05 0.17
C GLY A 140 16.10 9.77 0.93
N GLY A 141 16.60 8.61 0.47
CA GLY A 141 16.38 7.32 1.14
C GLY A 141 17.01 7.23 2.54
N MET A 142 18.20 7.79 2.75
CA MET A 142 18.82 7.86 4.08
C MET A 142 17.99 8.74 5.01
N ARG A 143 17.53 9.89 4.52
CA ARG A 143 16.70 10.81 5.29
C ARG A 143 15.36 10.17 5.67
N ARG A 144 14.73 9.46 4.74
CA ARG A 144 13.47 8.75 4.98
C ARG A 144 13.62 7.63 6.01
N ARG A 145 14.70 6.86 5.95
CA ARG A 145 15.01 5.84 6.98
C ARG A 145 15.22 6.45 8.35
N LEU A 146 15.91 7.58 8.43
CA LEU A 146 16.12 8.28 9.72
C LEU A 146 14.81 8.83 10.27
N ASP A 147 13.92 9.36 9.44
CA ASP A 147 12.61 9.88 9.85
C ASP A 147 11.72 8.76 10.41
N LEU A 148 11.71 7.59 9.74
CA LEU A 148 11.01 6.42 10.26
C LEU A 148 11.65 5.92 11.57
N ALA A 149 12.98 5.88 11.67
CA ALA A 149 13.67 5.54 12.91
C ALA A 149 13.28 6.47 14.08
N ALA A 150 13.15 7.77 13.80
CA ALA A 150 12.71 8.76 14.82
C ALA A 150 11.28 8.47 15.31
N THR A 151 10.40 8.03 14.43
CA THR A 151 9.02 7.64 14.79
C THR A 151 8.97 6.42 15.71
N LEU A 152 9.98 5.54 15.63
CA LEU A 152 10.04 4.27 16.37
C LEU A 152 10.79 4.33 17.70
N ILE A 153 11.16 5.51 18.16
CA ILE A 153 11.89 5.67 19.43
C ILE A 153 11.12 5.08 20.61
N THR A 154 9.79 5.25 20.64
CA THR A 154 8.90 4.74 21.70
C THR A 154 8.14 3.48 21.29
N VAL A 155 8.41 2.93 20.12
CA VAL A 155 7.71 1.74 19.59
C VAL A 155 6.19 1.85 19.73
N PRO A 156 5.55 2.79 19.03
CA PRO A 156 4.11 2.99 19.16
C PRO A 156 3.32 1.77 18.62
N PRO A 157 2.17 1.41 19.24
CA PRO A 157 1.36 0.28 18.76
C PRO A 157 0.69 0.53 17.40
N LEU A 158 0.54 1.80 16.97
CA LEU A 158 0.05 2.17 15.63
C LEU A 158 1.01 3.16 14.97
N ILE A 159 1.37 2.88 13.72
CA ILE A 159 2.28 3.69 12.94
C ILE A 159 1.58 4.13 11.65
N PHE A 160 1.50 5.44 11.43
CA PHE A 160 1.04 6.02 10.18
C PHE A 160 2.24 6.33 9.28
N LEU A 161 2.21 5.81 8.06
CA LEU A 161 3.21 6.05 7.03
C LEU A 161 2.56 6.74 5.83
N ASP A 162 2.79 8.05 5.69
CA ASP A 162 2.20 8.81 4.58
C ASP A 162 3.17 8.80 3.39
N GLU A 163 2.84 7.99 2.37
CA GLU A 163 3.61 7.75 1.15
C GLU A 163 5.10 7.42 1.43
N PRO A 164 5.39 6.31 2.16
CA PRO A 164 6.72 6.04 2.71
C PRO A 164 7.81 5.83 1.67
N THR A 165 7.48 5.43 0.44
CA THR A 165 8.45 5.07 -0.60
C THR A 165 8.50 6.03 -1.77
N THR A 166 7.73 7.12 -1.73
CA THR A 166 7.72 8.12 -2.81
C THR A 166 9.11 8.70 -3.02
N GLY A 167 9.59 8.69 -4.28
CA GLY A 167 10.89 9.21 -4.67
C GLY A 167 12.09 8.34 -4.28
N LEU A 168 11.87 7.11 -3.81
CA LEU A 168 12.94 6.15 -3.52
C LEU A 168 13.25 5.29 -4.76
N ASP A 169 14.52 4.92 -4.89
CA ASP A 169 14.93 3.91 -5.85
C ASP A 169 14.41 2.51 -5.44
N PRO A 170 14.29 1.54 -6.39
CA PRO A 170 13.73 0.22 -6.11
C PRO A 170 14.40 -0.50 -4.94
N HIS A 171 15.72 -0.45 -4.85
CA HIS A 171 16.47 -1.13 -3.78
C HIS A 171 16.16 -0.53 -2.39
N THR A 172 16.07 0.79 -2.30
CA THR A 172 15.73 1.48 -1.05
C THR A 172 14.27 1.23 -0.68
N ARG A 173 13.38 1.11 -1.67
CA ARG A 173 11.97 0.75 -1.49
C ARG A 173 11.81 -0.65 -0.89
N ASP A 174 12.48 -1.66 -1.45
CA ASP A 174 12.44 -3.04 -0.94
C ASP A 174 12.92 -3.14 0.51
N ARG A 175 13.95 -2.38 0.85
CA ARG A 175 14.43 -2.28 2.24
C ARG A 175 13.38 -1.66 3.16
N MET A 176 12.72 -0.60 2.73
CA MET A 176 11.64 0.03 3.50
C MET A 176 10.50 -0.96 3.74
N TRP A 177 10.13 -1.75 2.75
CA TRP A 177 9.15 -2.82 2.90
C TRP A 177 9.58 -3.88 3.91
N GLY A 178 10.85 -4.27 3.91
CA GLY A 178 11.41 -5.17 4.93
C GLY A 178 11.27 -4.61 6.35
N ILE A 179 11.54 -3.32 6.53
CA ILE A 179 11.37 -2.64 7.82
C ILE A 179 9.89 -2.67 8.26
N VAL A 180 8.96 -2.32 7.36
CA VAL A 180 7.51 -2.31 7.67
C VAL A 180 7.04 -3.71 8.11
N ARG A 181 7.44 -4.77 7.38
CA ARG A 181 7.10 -6.16 7.78
C ARG A 181 7.65 -6.50 9.16
N GLY A 182 8.91 -6.17 9.42
CA GLY A 182 9.52 -6.40 10.74
C GLY A 182 8.84 -5.64 11.89
N LEU A 183 8.21 -4.51 11.65
CA LEU A 183 7.40 -3.80 12.65
C LEU A 183 6.14 -4.59 13.02
N VAL A 184 5.44 -5.10 12.02
CA VAL A 184 4.20 -5.87 12.22
C VAL A 184 4.49 -7.22 12.85
N GLU A 185 5.57 -7.90 12.48
CA GLU A 185 6.03 -9.13 13.13
C GLU A 185 6.30 -8.93 14.64
N ARG A 186 6.67 -7.72 15.04
CA ARG A 186 6.83 -7.32 16.46
C ARG A 186 5.54 -6.84 17.12
N GLY A 187 4.40 -6.93 16.42
CA GLY A 187 3.06 -6.64 16.94
C GLY A 187 2.59 -5.20 16.74
N ALA A 188 3.31 -4.36 16.00
CA ALA A 188 2.81 -3.03 15.64
C ALA A 188 1.72 -3.14 14.57
N THR A 189 0.80 -2.17 14.56
CA THR A 189 -0.14 -1.96 13.46
C THR A 189 0.42 -0.88 12.55
N VAL A 190 0.33 -1.07 11.24
CA VAL A 190 0.76 -0.06 10.27
C VAL A 190 -0.42 0.34 9.39
N LEU A 191 -0.70 1.63 9.33
CA LEU A 191 -1.54 2.24 8.30
C LEU A 191 -0.64 3.03 7.36
N LEU A 192 -0.54 2.57 6.11
CA LEU A 192 0.21 3.30 5.10
C LEU A 192 -0.72 3.91 4.04
N THR A 193 -0.38 5.07 3.56
CA THR A 193 -0.98 5.62 2.35
C THR A 193 -0.04 5.44 1.18
N THR A 194 -0.57 5.15 0.02
CA THR A 194 0.25 5.02 -1.20
C THR A 194 -0.56 5.32 -2.45
N GLN A 195 0.13 5.70 -3.52
CA GLN A 195 -0.39 5.71 -4.88
C GLN A 195 0.19 4.56 -5.71
N TYR A 196 1.14 3.81 -5.16
CA TYR A 196 1.81 2.69 -5.82
C TYR A 196 1.10 1.38 -5.50
N LEU A 197 0.54 0.77 -6.52
CA LEU A 197 -0.20 -0.48 -6.42
C LEU A 197 0.70 -1.64 -5.98
N GLU A 198 1.95 -1.65 -6.46
CA GLU A 198 2.95 -2.63 -6.06
C GLU A 198 3.23 -2.61 -4.54
N GLU A 199 3.24 -1.42 -3.93
CA GLU A 199 3.45 -1.29 -2.48
C GLU A 199 2.29 -1.86 -1.68
N ALA A 200 1.05 -1.54 -2.10
CA ALA A 200 -0.14 -2.09 -1.47
C ALA A 200 -0.21 -3.63 -1.62
N ASP A 201 0.09 -4.16 -2.82
CA ASP A 201 0.10 -5.60 -3.10
C ASP A 201 1.18 -6.35 -2.30
N ALA A 202 2.36 -5.73 -2.14
CA ALA A 202 3.48 -6.35 -1.45
C ALA A 202 3.38 -6.35 0.07
N LEU A 203 2.71 -5.34 0.65
CA LEU A 203 2.75 -5.10 2.10
C LEU A 203 1.42 -5.33 2.81
N ALA A 204 0.29 -4.99 2.18
CA ALA A 204 -0.96 -4.84 2.89
C ALA A 204 -1.69 -6.18 3.09
N ASP A 205 -2.17 -6.41 4.30
CA ASP A 205 -3.15 -7.46 4.61
C ASP A 205 -4.53 -7.08 4.08
N ARG A 206 -4.89 -5.79 4.14
CA ARG A 206 -6.10 -5.22 3.57
C ARG A 206 -5.82 -3.85 2.95
N ILE A 207 -6.56 -3.55 1.89
CA ILE A 207 -6.42 -2.33 1.09
C ILE A 207 -7.78 -1.64 1.03
N ALA A 208 -7.82 -0.36 1.37
CA ALA A 208 -8.93 0.53 1.08
C ALA A 208 -8.57 1.39 -0.14
N VAL A 209 -9.35 1.31 -1.20
CA VAL A 209 -9.20 2.15 -2.39
C VAL A 209 -10.03 3.41 -2.20
N ILE A 210 -9.38 4.57 -2.20
CA ILE A 210 -10.06 5.87 -2.05
C ILE A 210 -9.90 6.68 -3.34
N ASP A 211 -11.01 7.18 -3.84
CA ASP A 211 -11.05 8.13 -4.95
C ASP A 211 -11.99 9.30 -4.62
N ARG A 212 -11.55 10.53 -4.92
CA ARG A 212 -12.34 11.78 -4.72
C ARG A 212 -12.98 11.90 -3.34
N GLY A 213 -12.24 11.49 -2.31
CA GLY A 213 -12.68 11.57 -0.92
C GLY A 213 -13.55 10.43 -0.43
N SER A 214 -13.93 9.48 -1.28
CA SER A 214 -14.84 8.38 -0.95
C SER A 214 -14.13 7.03 -1.00
N LEU A 215 -14.56 6.09 -0.14
CA LEU A 215 -14.12 4.69 -0.18
C LEU A 215 -14.83 4.00 -1.36
N VAL A 216 -14.04 3.51 -2.33
CA VAL A 216 -14.56 2.85 -3.54
C VAL A 216 -14.60 1.35 -3.37
N ALA A 217 -13.58 0.77 -2.76
CA ALA A 217 -13.50 -0.66 -2.48
C ALA A 217 -12.61 -0.94 -1.26
N GLU A 218 -12.85 -2.05 -0.57
CA GLU A 218 -11.99 -2.55 0.50
C GLU A 218 -11.90 -4.07 0.44
N GLY A 219 -10.70 -4.61 0.61
CA GLY A 219 -10.46 -6.06 0.62
C GLY A 219 -8.98 -6.39 0.74
N THR A 220 -8.68 -7.69 0.75
CA THR A 220 -7.31 -8.17 0.49
C THR A 220 -6.94 -7.92 -0.98
N ALA A 221 -5.66 -7.91 -1.31
CA ALA A 221 -5.24 -7.79 -2.71
C ALA A 221 -5.88 -8.87 -3.60
N ALA A 222 -6.03 -10.10 -3.09
CA ALA A 222 -6.67 -11.21 -3.81
C ALA A 222 -8.17 -10.97 -4.04
N GLU A 223 -8.91 -10.51 -3.01
CA GLU A 223 -10.33 -10.17 -3.12
C GLU A 223 -10.56 -9.05 -4.13
N LEU A 224 -9.75 -7.98 -4.08
CA LEU A 224 -9.85 -6.87 -5.00
C LEU A 224 -9.56 -7.29 -6.45
N LYS A 225 -8.50 -8.08 -6.68
CA LYS A 225 -8.19 -8.63 -8.01
C LYS A 225 -9.32 -9.51 -8.54
N SER A 226 -9.95 -10.31 -7.68
CA SER A 226 -11.06 -11.18 -8.06
C SER A 226 -12.36 -10.43 -8.36
N SER A 227 -12.55 -9.22 -7.83
CA SER A 227 -13.79 -8.44 -8.00
C SER A 227 -13.98 -7.87 -9.41
N ILE A 228 -12.91 -7.78 -10.23
CA ILE A 228 -12.99 -7.16 -11.56
C ILE A 228 -13.12 -8.16 -12.67
N GLY A 229 -12.70 -9.38 -12.47
CA GLY A 229 -12.78 -10.38 -13.52
C GLY A 229 -12.07 -11.66 -13.18
N GLU A 230 -12.40 -12.62 -14.00
CA GLU A 230 -11.85 -13.95 -14.00
C GLU A 230 -10.42 -13.92 -14.58
N GLN A 231 -9.68 -15.00 -14.37
CA GLN A 231 -8.33 -15.13 -14.94
C GLN A 231 -8.38 -15.02 -16.46
N VAL A 232 -7.35 -14.44 -17.04
CA VAL A 232 -7.24 -14.27 -18.48
C VAL A 232 -6.13 -15.16 -19.00
N LEU A 233 -6.49 -16.10 -19.89
CA LEU A 233 -5.51 -16.88 -20.62
C LEU A 233 -5.10 -16.12 -21.88
N ARG A 234 -3.81 -15.85 -22.02
CA ARG A 234 -3.20 -15.31 -23.23
C ARG A 234 -2.45 -16.40 -23.95
N LEU A 235 -2.74 -16.60 -25.24
CA LEU A 235 -2.09 -17.57 -26.12
C LEU A 235 -1.39 -16.84 -27.26
N ASP A 236 -0.10 -17.11 -27.48
CA ASP A 236 0.66 -16.59 -28.61
C ASP A 236 0.78 -17.69 -29.69
N ILE A 237 0.04 -17.50 -30.80
CA ILE A 237 -0.05 -18.42 -31.93
C ILE A 237 0.71 -17.82 -33.11
N PRO A 238 1.93 -18.31 -33.40
CA PRO A 238 2.79 -17.72 -34.44
C PRO A 238 2.22 -17.87 -35.86
N ASP A 239 1.45 -18.93 -36.10
CA ASP A 239 0.82 -19.15 -37.39
C ASP A 239 -0.64 -18.67 -37.36
N THR A 240 -0.86 -17.50 -37.96
CA THR A 240 -2.17 -16.88 -38.07
C THR A 240 -3.23 -17.73 -38.78
N ALA A 241 -2.84 -18.73 -39.60
CA ALA A 241 -3.76 -19.66 -40.21
C ALA A 241 -4.47 -20.54 -39.17
N HIS A 242 -3.88 -20.75 -38.03
CA HIS A 242 -4.45 -21.52 -36.92
C HIS A 242 -5.37 -20.73 -35.99
N LEU A 243 -5.40 -19.39 -36.09
CA LEU A 243 -6.17 -18.52 -35.16
C LEU A 243 -7.66 -18.90 -35.11
N ARG A 244 -8.30 -19.01 -36.29
CA ARG A 244 -9.74 -19.36 -36.34
C ARG A 244 -10.05 -20.74 -35.75
N ARG A 245 -9.12 -21.68 -35.89
CA ARG A 245 -9.27 -23.02 -35.32
C ARG A 245 -9.09 -22.99 -33.81
N ALA A 246 -8.15 -22.19 -33.30
CA ALA A 246 -7.96 -21.96 -31.87
C ALA A 246 -9.18 -21.25 -31.24
N GLU A 247 -9.70 -20.21 -31.89
CA GLU A 247 -10.94 -19.53 -31.49
C GLU A 247 -12.12 -20.47 -31.35
N ALA A 248 -12.33 -21.34 -32.34
CA ALA A 248 -13.42 -22.33 -32.32
C ALA A 248 -13.26 -23.31 -31.15
N LEU A 249 -12.05 -23.80 -30.92
CA LEU A 249 -11.73 -24.75 -29.87
C LEU A 249 -11.88 -24.11 -28.48
N ILE A 250 -11.43 -22.87 -28.28
CA ILE A 250 -11.61 -22.14 -27.04
C ILE A 250 -13.09 -21.94 -26.74
N ARG A 251 -13.87 -21.51 -27.76
CA ARG A 251 -15.31 -21.34 -27.63
C ARG A 251 -16.04 -22.63 -27.26
N GLU A 252 -15.62 -23.76 -27.82
CA GLU A 252 -16.18 -25.07 -27.48
C GLU A 252 -15.91 -25.46 -26.03
N LEU A 253 -14.71 -25.16 -25.50
CA LEU A 253 -14.31 -25.53 -24.15
C LEU A 253 -14.83 -24.57 -23.06
N THR A 254 -14.97 -23.27 -23.37
CA THR A 254 -15.29 -22.23 -22.36
C THR A 254 -16.67 -21.62 -22.54
N GLY A 255 -17.26 -21.70 -23.73
CA GLY A 255 -18.44 -20.94 -24.11
C GLY A 255 -18.14 -19.46 -24.43
N GLU A 256 -16.93 -18.97 -24.14
CA GLU A 256 -16.51 -17.58 -24.32
C GLU A 256 -15.95 -17.35 -25.75
N VAL A 257 -16.06 -16.10 -26.20
CA VAL A 257 -15.47 -15.67 -27.47
C VAL A 257 -14.11 -15.04 -27.19
N PRO A 258 -12.97 -15.67 -27.54
CA PRO A 258 -11.69 -15.07 -27.30
C PRO A 258 -11.50 -13.80 -28.12
N GLU A 259 -10.87 -12.82 -27.51
CA GLU A 259 -10.42 -11.60 -28.19
C GLU A 259 -9.13 -11.88 -28.94
N GLY A 260 -9.10 -11.56 -30.25
CA GLY A 260 -7.95 -11.79 -31.11
C GLY A 260 -7.25 -10.51 -31.53
N SER A 261 -5.91 -10.50 -31.47
CA SER A 261 -5.12 -9.44 -32.12
C SER A 261 -4.63 -9.89 -33.50
N SER A 262 -4.47 -8.92 -34.41
CA SER A 262 -3.88 -9.18 -35.75
C SER A 262 -2.43 -9.67 -35.67
N THR A 263 -1.81 -9.67 -34.50
CA THR A 263 -0.45 -10.13 -34.24
C THR A 263 -0.31 -11.59 -33.83
N GLY A 264 -1.43 -12.34 -33.77
CA GLY A 264 -1.40 -13.77 -33.43
C GLY A 264 -1.62 -14.08 -31.96
N THR A 265 -2.05 -13.10 -31.15
CA THR A 265 -2.39 -13.32 -29.75
C THR A 265 -3.89 -13.51 -29.59
N LEU A 266 -4.30 -14.57 -28.88
CA LEU A 266 -5.68 -14.77 -28.43
C LEU A 266 -5.74 -14.59 -26.92
N THR A 267 -6.80 -13.91 -26.45
CA THR A 267 -7.06 -13.66 -25.04
C THR A 267 -8.45 -14.17 -24.71
N VAL A 268 -8.57 -14.96 -23.64
CA VAL A 268 -9.87 -15.49 -23.18
C VAL A 268 -9.96 -15.45 -21.67
N THR A 269 -11.11 -15.04 -21.18
CA THR A 269 -11.43 -15.03 -19.75
C THR A 269 -11.74 -16.45 -19.28
N LEU A 270 -11.22 -16.85 -18.12
CA LEU A 270 -11.37 -18.18 -17.54
C LEU A 270 -12.17 -18.11 -16.25
N SER A 271 -13.23 -18.88 -16.15
CA SER A 271 -14.01 -19.04 -14.91
C SER A 271 -13.33 -19.93 -13.88
N GLU A 272 -12.42 -20.81 -14.30
CA GLU A 272 -11.69 -21.73 -13.43
C GLU A 272 -10.22 -21.88 -13.84
N VAL A 273 -9.31 -22.01 -12.85
CA VAL A 273 -7.85 -22.14 -13.07
C VAL A 273 -7.48 -23.34 -13.94
N GLY A 274 -8.21 -24.46 -13.84
CA GLY A 274 -7.97 -25.69 -14.59
C GLY A 274 -8.21 -25.54 -16.08
N THR A 275 -9.18 -24.73 -16.47
CA THR A 275 -9.61 -24.54 -17.87
C THR A 275 -8.48 -24.04 -18.77
N GLY A 276 -7.57 -23.22 -18.25
CA GLY A 276 -6.41 -22.76 -19.02
C GLY A 276 -5.46 -23.88 -19.45
N ALA A 277 -5.20 -24.84 -18.57
CA ALA A 277 -4.38 -26.02 -18.89
C ALA A 277 -5.06 -26.92 -19.93
N ASP A 278 -6.40 -27.08 -19.83
CA ASP A 278 -7.18 -27.87 -20.76
C ASP A 278 -7.18 -27.25 -22.16
N ILE A 279 -7.30 -25.91 -22.27
CA ILE A 279 -7.20 -25.18 -23.54
C ILE A 279 -5.83 -25.38 -24.19
N VAL A 280 -4.75 -25.25 -23.42
CA VAL A 280 -3.37 -25.46 -23.92
C VAL A 280 -3.18 -26.89 -24.39
N ALA A 281 -3.68 -27.89 -23.63
CA ALA A 281 -3.63 -29.30 -24.01
C ALA A 281 -4.43 -29.58 -25.29
N ALA A 282 -5.63 -29.01 -25.42
CA ALA A 282 -6.47 -29.14 -26.60
C ALA A 282 -5.86 -28.48 -27.85
N CYS A 283 -5.24 -27.31 -27.71
CA CYS A 283 -4.49 -26.67 -28.80
C CYS A 283 -3.36 -27.59 -29.30
N ARG A 284 -2.59 -28.20 -28.39
CA ARG A 284 -1.55 -29.17 -28.76
C ARG A 284 -2.09 -30.37 -29.45
N ALA A 285 -3.19 -30.99 -28.95
CA ALA A 285 -3.82 -32.14 -29.56
C ALA A 285 -4.36 -31.82 -30.95
N ALA A 286 -4.82 -30.59 -31.18
CA ALA A 286 -5.29 -30.13 -32.50
C ALA A 286 -4.14 -29.73 -33.45
N GLY A 287 -2.88 -29.88 -33.05
CA GLY A 287 -1.73 -29.52 -33.87
C GLY A 287 -1.51 -28.01 -34.00
N ILE A 288 -2.09 -27.20 -33.11
CA ILE A 288 -1.90 -25.74 -33.06
C ILE A 288 -0.62 -25.46 -32.30
N GLY A 289 0.39 -24.92 -32.98
CA GLY A 289 1.66 -24.52 -32.36
C GLY A 289 1.47 -23.26 -31.55
N LEU A 290 1.86 -23.33 -30.26
CA LEU A 290 1.92 -22.16 -29.39
C LEU A 290 3.37 -21.72 -29.23
N ARG A 291 3.66 -20.42 -29.39
CA ARG A 291 4.95 -19.81 -29.07
C ARG A 291 5.09 -19.61 -27.56
N GLY A 292 3.99 -19.27 -26.91
CA GLY A 292 3.89 -19.09 -25.48
C GLY A 292 2.44 -19.05 -25.01
N PHE A 293 2.27 -19.21 -23.72
CA PHE A 293 0.99 -18.94 -23.07
C PHE A 293 1.25 -18.40 -21.67
N ALA A 294 0.33 -17.55 -21.18
CA ALA A 294 0.31 -17.03 -19.82
C ALA A 294 -1.12 -17.07 -19.31
N VAL A 295 -1.28 -17.40 -18.02
CA VAL A 295 -2.52 -17.19 -17.29
C VAL A 295 -2.29 -15.97 -16.41
N ASP A 296 -2.80 -14.85 -16.87
CA ASP A 296 -2.69 -13.59 -16.15
C ASP A 296 -3.90 -13.49 -15.21
N ARG A 297 -3.63 -13.12 -13.97
CA ARG A 297 -4.69 -12.65 -13.05
C ARG A 297 -4.78 -11.16 -13.21
N PRO A 298 -5.99 -10.57 -13.09
CA PRO A 298 -6.09 -9.13 -13.01
C PRO A 298 -5.10 -8.60 -12.00
N ASP A 299 -4.35 -7.57 -12.37
CA ASP A 299 -3.46 -6.90 -11.45
C ASP A 299 -4.23 -5.77 -10.72
N LEU A 300 -3.60 -5.18 -9.69
CA LEU A 300 -4.25 -4.08 -8.98
C LEU A 300 -4.40 -2.81 -9.86
N ASN A 301 -3.65 -2.68 -10.97
CA ASN A 301 -3.83 -1.59 -11.93
C ASN A 301 -5.18 -1.72 -12.65
N GLU A 302 -5.52 -2.90 -13.11
CA GLU A 302 -6.80 -3.17 -13.75
C GLU A 302 -7.95 -2.95 -12.78
N VAL A 303 -7.77 -3.37 -11.49
CA VAL A 303 -8.71 -3.06 -10.39
C VAL A 303 -8.92 -1.56 -10.29
N PHE A 304 -7.84 -0.83 -10.15
CA PHE A 304 -7.88 0.61 -9.93
C PHE A 304 -8.53 1.34 -11.11
N LEU A 305 -8.15 0.98 -12.35
CA LEU A 305 -8.72 1.54 -13.57
C LEU A 305 -10.23 1.28 -13.68
N SER A 306 -10.68 0.06 -13.37
CA SER A 306 -12.10 -0.28 -13.45
C SER A 306 -12.94 0.45 -12.40
N LEU A 307 -12.40 0.67 -11.21
CA LEU A 307 -13.10 1.31 -10.10
C LEU A 307 -13.09 2.84 -10.18
N THR A 308 -12.04 3.46 -10.71
CA THR A 308 -11.85 4.92 -10.71
C THR A 308 -12.00 5.56 -12.08
N GLY A 309 -11.91 4.77 -13.16
CA GLY A 309 -12.01 5.24 -14.55
C GLY A 309 -10.78 5.99 -15.06
N HIS A 310 -9.67 6.01 -14.31
CA HIS A 310 -8.41 6.67 -14.71
C HIS A 310 -7.18 5.95 -14.13
N ALA A 311 -6.06 5.97 -14.89
CA ALA A 311 -4.80 5.36 -14.49
C ALA A 311 -4.16 6.10 -13.29
N THR A 312 -3.38 5.37 -12.48
CA THR A 312 -2.54 6.01 -11.47
C THR A 312 -1.46 6.84 -12.15
N SER A 313 -1.11 7.98 -11.56
CA SER A 313 -0.06 8.89 -12.08
C SER A 313 1.33 8.23 -12.17
N ALA A 314 1.51 7.02 -11.64
CA ALA A 314 2.77 6.27 -11.67
C ALA A 314 3.04 5.56 -13.01
N ASP A 315 2.00 5.28 -13.81
CA ASP A 315 2.11 4.59 -15.09
C ASP A 315 2.31 5.54 -16.29
N ALA A 316 2.37 6.85 -16.03
CA ALA A 316 2.49 7.91 -17.05
C ALA A 316 3.90 8.50 -17.19
N ALA A 317 4.95 7.87 -16.63
CA ALA A 317 6.33 8.35 -16.66
C ALA A 317 7.29 7.35 -17.32
#